data_826910214694dc6630ad37381247a57e
#
_entry.id   826910214694dc6630ad37381247a57e
#
_cell.length_a   1.000
_cell.length_b   1.000
_cell.length_c   1.000
_cell.angle_alpha   90.00
_cell.angle_beta   90.00
_cell.angle_gamma   90.00
#
_symmetry.space_group_name_H-M   'P 1'
#
loop_
_entity.id
_entity.type
_entity.pdbx_description
1 polymer ?
#
loop_
_entity_poly.entity_id
_entity_poly.type
_entity_poly.pdbx_seq_one_letter_code
_entity_poly.pdbx_strand_id
1 'polypeptide(L)'
;EQVAQGKSSYLFKDFAHAPSKVAATAKAVSQQFRGLSCIGCLELHTYSSLDPAFLPNYKNSLNDLDEAIVFYDPEALKIKGRPVIATEDIKAAFGLAGLHVFTDPASLHRYLIDKNYDQSVLLMMSSGNYGGLNWELLSSKFA
;
A
#
# COMPACT_ATOMS: atom_id res chain seq x y z
N GLU A 1 10.72 -6.24 6.52
CA GLU A 1 10.68 -6.69 7.93
C GLU A 1 9.37 -7.44 8.21
N GLN A 2 9.49 -8.67 8.67
CA GLN A 2 8.32 -9.45 9.06
C GLN A 2 7.77 -8.95 10.40
N VAL A 3 6.50 -8.55 10.41
CA VAL A 3 5.85 -8.00 11.60
C VAL A 3 5.06 -9.08 12.33
N ALA A 4 4.36 -9.97 11.59
CA ALA A 4 3.56 -11.03 12.17
C ALA A 4 3.48 -12.23 11.23
N GLN A 5 3.20 -13.40 11.79
CA GLN A 5 3.06 -14.63 11.03
C GLN A 5 2.02 -15.52 11.70
N GLY A 6 1.03 -15.98 10.92
CA GLY A 6 0.07 -17.02 11.31
C GLY A 6 0.44 -18.35 10.68
N LYS A 7 -0.49 -19.29 10.68
CA LYS A 7 -0.28 -20.62 10.08
C LYS A 7 -0.09 -20.55 8.58
N SER A 8 -0.80 -19.63 7.90
CA SER A 8 -0.79 -19.51 6.45
C SER A 8 -0.90 -18.04 6.03
N SER A 9 -0.43 -17.13 6.88
CA SER A 9 -0.50 -15.71 6.61
C SER A 9 0.72 -14.99 7.15
N TYR A 10 1.11 -13.91 6.48
CA TYR A 10 2.31 -13.15 6.81
C TYR A 10 2.02 -11.66 6.70
N LEU A 11 2.54 -10.88 7.63
CA LEU A 11 2.50 -9.43 7.58
C LEU A 11 3.93 -8.89 7.52
N PHE A 12 4.21 -8.16 6.45
CA PHE A 12 5.51 -7.50 6.25
C PHE A 12 5.34 -5.99 6.22
N LYS A 13 6.32 -5.32 6.76
CA LYS A 13 6.44 -3.87 6.71
C LYS A 13 7.73 -3.54 5.98
N ASP A 14 7.66 -2.69 4.98
CA ASP A 14 8.82 -2.31 4.17
C ASP A 14 8.86 -0.79 4.01
N PHE A 15 10.05 -0.23 4.01
CA PHE A 15 10.26 1.20 3.87
C PHE A 15 10.16 1.67 2.40
N ALA A 16 9.96 0.75 1.47
CA ALA A 16 9.87 1.08 0.05
C ALA A 16 8.78 2.11 -0.20
N HIS A 17 9.11 3.18 -0.92
CA HIS A 17 8.17 4.22 -1.31
C HIS A 17 8.50 4.80 -2.68
N ALA A 18 9.75 4.71 -3.15
CA ALA A 18 10.14 5.13 -4.50
C ALA A 18 9.68 4.08 -5.52
N PRO A 19 9.32 4.48 -6.75
CA PRO A 19 8.72 3.56 -7.74
C PRO A 19 9.53 2.28 -7.99
N SER A 20 10.84 2.38 -8.17
CA SER A 20 11.69 1.21 -8.44
C SER A 20 11.76 0.27 -7.24
N LYS A 21 11.79 0.82 -6.03
CA LYS A 21 11.82 0.02 -4.80
C LYS A 21 10.49 -0.68 -4.57
N VAL A 22 9.38 0.01 -4.82
CA VAL A 22 8.04 -0.57 -4.72
C VAL A 22 7.89 -1.74 -5.68
N ALA A 23 8.28 -1.55 -6.94
CA ALA A 23 8.19 -2.61 -7.94
C ALA A 23 9.04 -3.82 -7.57
N ALA A 24 10.27 -3.59 -7.12
CA ALA A 24 11.18 -4.67 -6.73
C ALA A 24 10.66 -5.44 -5.51
N THR A 25 10.15 -4.73 -4.50
CA THR A 25 9.64 -5.35 -3.27
C THR A 25 8.37 -6.16 -3.56
N ALA A 26 7.45 -5.62 -4.34
CA ALA A 26 6.22 -6.32 -4.73
C ALA A 26 6.54 -7.60 -5.50
N LYS A 27 7.48 -7.53 -6.44
CA LYS A 27 7.92 -8.68 -7.22
C LYS A 27 8.56 -9.75 -6.35
N ALA A 28 9.44 -9.35 -5.44
CA ALA A 28 10.12 -10.28 -4.54
C ALA A 28 9.14 -11.04 -3.64
N VAL A 29 8.16 -10.34 -3.06
CA VAL A 29 7.15 -10.98 -2.21
C VAL A 29 6.28 -11.92 -3.04
N SER A 30 5.87 -11.50 -4.21
CA SER A 30 5.07 -12.33 -5.11
C SER A 30 5.78 -13.64 -5.48
N GLN A 31 7.09 -13.57 -5.72
CA GLN A 31 7.89 -14.75 -6.06
C GLN A 31 8.15 -15.66 -4.86
N GLN A 32 8.35 -15.08 -3.68
CA GLN A 32 8.62 -15.83 -2.46
C GLN A 32 7.39 -16.60 -1.97
N PHE A 33 6.21 -16.03 -2.13
CA PHE A 33 4.97 -16.59 -1.58
C PHE A 33 3.99 -17.02 -2.68
N ARG A 34 4.50 -17.75 -3.66
CA ARG A 34 3.64 -18.34 -4.70
C ARG A 34 2.64 -19.29 -4.05
N GLY A 35 1.39 -19.21 -4.50
CA GLY A 35 0.31 -19.99 -3.93
C GLY A 35 -0.45 -19.28 -2.82
N LEU A 36 0.05 -18.15 -2.33
CA LEU A 36 -0.68 -17.29 -1.40
C LEU A 36 -1.19 -16.05 -2.13
N SER A 37 -2.24 -15.44 -1.60
CA SER A 37 -2.74 -14.17 -2.11
C SER A 37 -1.83 -13.03 -1.62
N CYS A 38 -1.17 -12.34 -2.53
CA CYS A 38 -0.25 -11.25 -2.19
C CYS A 38 -0.98 -9.92 -2.29
N ILE A 39 -1.13 -9.26 -1.15
CA ILE A 39 -1.85 -7.99 -1.00
C ILE A 39 -0.81 -6.93 -0.65
N GLY A 40 -0.78 -5.82 -1.38
CA GLY A 40 0.11 -4.72 -1.07
C GLY A 40 -0.64 -3.45 -0.77
N CYS A 41 -0.17 -2.70 0.22
CA CYS A 41 -0.71 -1.40 0.59
C CYS A 41 0.43 -0.39 0.59
N LEU A 42 0.39 0.55 -0.35
CA LEU A 42 1.41 1.59 -0.50
C LEU A 42 0.86 2.92 -0.02
N GLU A 43 1.58 3.57 0.87
CA GLU A 43 1.26 4.94 1.25
C GLU A 43 2.11 5.91 0.44
N LEU A 44 1.44 6.84 -0.25
CA LEU A 44 2.10 7.97 -0.90
C LEU A 44 2.22 9.10 0.13
N HIS A 45 3.36 9.14 0.80
CA HIS A 45 3.58 10.01 1.95
C HIS A 45 4.59 11.12 1.70
N THR A 46 5.57 10.87 0.81
CA THR A 46 6.64 11.83 0.55
C THR A 46 6.19 12.95 -0.37
N TYR A 47 6.90 14.07 -0.31
CA TYR A 47 6.65 15.24 -1.16
C TYR A 47 6.65 14.88 -2.64
N SER A 48 7.65 14.11 -3.09
CA SER A 48 7.77 13.75 -4.51
C SER A 48 6.71 12.75 -4.95
N SER A 49 6.33 11.79 -4.08
CA SER A 49 5.32 10.80 -4.44
C SER A 49 3.93 11.38 -4.63
N LEU A 50 3.69 12.60 -4.10
CA LEU A 50 2.42 13.30 -4.23
C LEU A 50 2.45 14.38 -5.32
N ASP A 51 3.49 14.39 -6.15
CA ASP A 51 3.62 15.30 -7.27
C ASP A 51 2.97 14.68 -8.53
N PRO A 52 1.97 15.32 -9.14
CA PRO A 52 1.34 14.78 -10.35
C PRO A 52 2.31 14.49 -11.49
N ALA A 53 3.40 15.24 -11.60
CA ALA A 53 4.42 15.01 -12.62
C ALA A 53 5.25 13.77 -12.34
N PHE A 54 5.38 13.39 -11.07
CA PHE A 54 6.16 12.21 -10.66
C PHE A 54 5.34 10.92 -10.65
N LEU A 55 4.04 11.01 -10.40
CA LEU A 55 3.15 9.86 -10.25
C LEU A 55 3.24 8.83 -11.39
N PRO A 56 3.36 9.22 -12.67
CA PRO A 56 3.44 8.23 -13.74
C PRO A 56 4.61 7.25 -13.62
N ASN A 57 5.63 7.57 -12.83
CA ASN A 57 6.75 6.66 -12.59
C ASN A 57 6.34 5.40 -11.84
N TYR A 58 5.17 5.40 -11.19
CA TYR A 58 4.64 4.22 -10.50
C TYR A 58 3.93 3.24 -11.43
N LYS A 59 3.85 3.54 -12.71
CA LYS A 59 3.14 2.68 -13.66
C LYS A 59 3.67 1.24 -13.56
N ASN A 60 2.75 0.30 -13.44
CA ASN A 60 3.02 -1.13 -13.34
C ASN A 60 3.75 -1.59 -12.08
N SER A 61 4.02 -0.71 -11.13
CA SER A 61 4.80 -1.06 -9.93
C SER A 61 4.10 -2.05 -8.99
N LEU A 62 2.77 -2.13 -9.06
CA LEU A 62 1.98 -3.02 -8.21
C LEU A 62 1.33 -4.17 -8.97
N ASN A 63 1.68 -4.36 -10.24
CA ASN A 63 1.01 -5.35 -11.10
C ASN A 63 1.27 -6.80 -10.67
N ASP A 64 2.34 -7.08 -9.94
CA ASP A 64 2.66 -8.43 -9.49
C ASP A 64 1.83 -8.86 -8.28
N LEU A 65 1.06 -7.95 -7.68
CA LEU A 65 0.22 -8.25 -6.52
C LEU A 65 -1.17 -8.72 -6.96
N ASP A 66 -1.78 -9.60 -6.16
CA ASP A 66 -3.14 -10.06 -6.40
C ASP A 66 -4.16 -8.99 -6.04
N GLU A 67 -3.87 -8.20 -5.01
CA GLU A 67 -4.67 -7.04 -4.64
C GLU A 67 -3.74 -5.88 -4.30
N ALA A 68 -4.05 -4.69 -4.81
CA ALA A 68 -3.24 -3.51 -4.58
C ALA A 68 -4.08 -2.39 -3.98
N ILE A 69 -3.53 -1.74 -2.96
CA ILE A 69 -4.15 -0.65 -2.22
C ILE A 69 -3.17 0.52 -2.20
N VAL A 70 -3.64 1.72 -2.47
CA VAL A 70 -2.87 2.95 -2.34
C VAL A 70 -3.60 3.88 -1.40
N PHE A 71 -2.87 4.46 -0.47
CA PHE A 71 -3.39 5.46 0.47
C PHE A 71 -2.59 6.74 0.37
N TYR A 72 -3.29 7.86 0.37
CA TYR A 72 -2.68 9.17 0.56
C TYR A 72 -3.66 10.07 1.30
N ASP A 73 -3.12 11.04 2.05
CA ASP A 73 -3.92 11.97 2.82
C ASP A 73 -4.00 13.31 2.10
N PRO A 74 -5.18 13.71 1.57
CA PRO A 74 -5.33 14.99 0.87
C PRO A 74 -5.05 16.20 1.76
N GLU A 75 -5.22 16.07 3.07
CA GLU A 75 -4.92 17.18 4.00
C GLU A 75 -3.43 17.53 3.97
N ALA A 76 -2.56 16.52 3.76
CA ALA A 76 -1.13 16.77 3.61
C ALA A 76 -0.83 17.63 2.37
N LEU A 77 -1.58 17.45 1.31
CA LEU A 77 -1.45 18.25 0.09
C LEU A 77 -1.87 19.70 0.32
N LYS A 78 -2.97 19.90 1.05
CA LYS A 78 -3.45 21.25 1.38
C LYS A 78 -2.44 22.03 2.22
N ILE A 79 -1.87 21.36 3.23
CA ILE A 79 -0.85 21.98 4.10
C ILE A 79 0.35 22.43 3.31
N LYS A 80 0.73 21.68 2.27
CA LYS A 80 1.87 22.00 1.42
C LYS A 80 1.52 22.92 0.26
N GLY A 81 0.27 23.38 0.18
CA GLY A 81 -0.19 24.25 -0.90
C GLY A 81 -0.23 23.58 -2.26
N ARG A 82 -0.34 22.27 -2.29
CA ARG A 82 -0.38 21.49 -3.53
C ARG A 82 -1.80 21.26 -4.02
N PRO A 83 -1.99 21.08 -5.35
CA PRO A 83 -3.30 20.71 -5.90
C PRO A 83 -3.78 19.38 -5.33
N VAL A 84 -5.08 19.24 -5.18
CA VAL A 84 -5.70 17.97 -4.79
C VAL A 84 -5.59 17.00 -5.96
N ILE A 85 -5.17 15.77 -5.66
CA ILE A 85 -5.06 14.69 -6.66
C ILE A 85 -6.31 13.83 -6.54
N ALA A 86 -7.00 13.59 -7.67
CA ALA A 86 -8.19 12.76 -7.70
C ALA A 86 -7.80 11.27 -7.65
N THR A 87 -8.69 10.44 -7.09
CA THR A 87 -8.43 8.99 -7.01
C THR A 87 -8.28 8.37 -8.40
N GLU A 88 -8.99 8.86 -9.41
CA GLU A 88 -8.86 8.41 -10.79
C GLU A 88 -7.47 8.67 -11.35
N ASP A 89 -6.85 9.79 -10.97
CA ASP A 89 -5.50 10.12 -11.40
C ASP A 89 -4.47 9.14 -10.83
N ILE A 90 -4.71 8.68 -9.60
CA ILE A 90 -3.85 7.66 -8.98
C ILE A 90 -3.99 6.33 -9.72
N LYS A 91 -5.21 5.89 -10.00
CA LYS A 91 -5.44 4.65 -10.74
C LYS A 91 -4.79 4.69 -12.12
N ALA A 92 -4.92 5.82 -12.82
CA ALA A 92 -4.31 6.00 -14.14
C ALA A 92 -2.78 5.97 -14.06
N ALA A 93 -2.21 6.62 -13.06
CA ALA A 93 -0.75 6.67 -12.88
C ALA A 93 -0.16 5.28 -12.65
N PHE A 94 -0.83 4.45 -11.84
CA PHE A 94 -0.36 3.08 -11.58
C PHE A 94 -0.70 2.11 -12.71
N GLY A 95 -1.60 2.49 -13.62
CA GLY A 95 -2.00 1.65 -14.73
C GLY A 95 -2.76 0.39 -14.30
N LEU A 96 -3.50 0.46 -13.19
CA LEU A 96 -4.14 -0.70 -12.58
C LEU A 96 -5.59 -0.36 -12.26
N ALA A 97 -6.52 -0.84 -13.09
CA ALA A 97 -7.94 -0.50 -12.96
C ALA A 97 -8.57 -1.02 -11.67
N GLY A 98 -8.08 -2.15 -11.16
CA GLY A 98 -8.58 -2.75 -9.93
C GLY A 98 -7.97 -2.18 -8.65
N LEU A 99 -7.19 -1.11 -8.75
CA LEU A 99 -6.54 -0.50 -7.61
C LEU A 99 -7.56 0.08 -6.62
N HIS A 100 -7.41 -0.26 -5.35
CA HIS A 100 -8.20 0.36 -4.28
C HIS A 100 -7.48 1.60 -3.79
N VAL A 101 -8.12 2.75 -3.86
CA VAL A 101 -7.52 4.02 -3.43
C VAL A 101 -8.27 4.57 -2.23
N PHE A 102 -7.56 4.83 -1.14
CA PHE A 102 -8.11 5.40 0.08
C PHE A 102 -7.49 6.77 0.33
N THR A 103 -8.32 7.70 0.77
CA THR A 103 -7.90 9.06 1.14
C THR A 103 -8.24 9.40 2.58
N ASP A 104 -8.94 8.52 3.28
CA ASP A 104 -9.32 8.70 4.67
C ASP A 104 -8.66 7.61 5.52
N PRO A 105 -7.84 7.99 6.53
CA PRO A 105 -7.15 7.01 7.36
C PRO A 105 -8.11 6.03 8.05
N ALA A 106 -9.24 6.49 8.57
CA ALA A 106 -10.19 5.63 9.27
C ALA A 106 -10.77 4.56 8.34
N SER A 107 -11.10 4.93 7.10
CA SER A 107 -11.62 4.00 6.10
C SER A 107 -10.58 2.95 5.72
N LEU A 108 -9.34 3.36 5.53
CA LEU A 108 -8.24 2.44 5.24
C LEU A 108 -8.03 1.46 6.39
N HIS A 109 -7.96 1.97 7.62
CA HIS A 109 -7.72 1.14 8.80
C HIS A 109 -8.81 0.09 8.95
N ARG A 110 -10.08 0.48 8.78
CA ARG A 110 -11.19 -0.45 8.85
C ARG A 110 -11.11 -1.53 7.78
N TYR A 111 -10.80 -1.14 6.56
CA TYR A 111 -10.64 -2.09 5.45
C TYR A 111 -9.58 -3.14 5.76
N LEU A 112 -8.42 -2.70 6.25
CA LEU A 112 -7.31 -3.60 6.57
C LEU A 112 -7.63 -4.51 7.76
N ILE A 113 -8.28 -3.99 8.79
CA ILE A 113 -8.59 -4.74 10.01
C ILE A 113 -9.69 -5.78 9.77
N ASP A 114 -10.68 -5.45 8.95
CA ASP A 114 -11.84 -6.32 8.69
C ASP A 114 -11.56 -7.40 7.64
N LYS A 115 -10.44 -7.32 6.95
CA LYS A 115 -10.11 -8.23 5.88
C LYS A 115 -9.72 -9.61 6.40
N ASN A 116 -10.06 -10.66 5.63
CA ASN A 116 -9.63 -12.02 5.93
C ASN A 116 -8.26 -12.26 5.28
N TYR A 117 -7.28 -12.67 6.09
CA TYR A 117 -5.91 -12.89 5.62
C TYR A 117 -5.52 -14.36 5.53
N ASP A 118 -6.50 -15.28 5.54
CA ASP A 118 -6.20 -16.71 5.35
C ASP A 118 -5.48 -16.91 4.02
N GLN A 119 -4.36 -17.63 4.05
CA GLN A 119 -3.53 -17.93 2.89
C GLN A 119 -3.12 -16.66 2.13
N SER A 120 -2.75 -15.63 2.88
CA SER A 120 -2.42 -14.32 2.33
C SER A 120 -1.14 -13.76 2.91
N VAL A 121 -0.51 -12.89 2.13
CA VAL A 121 0.60 -12.07 2.55
C VAL A 121 0.17 -10.62 2.41
N LEU A 122 0.29 -9.83 3.46
CA LEU A 122 0.06 -8.40 3.42
C LEU A 122 1.40 -7.68 3.49
N LEU A 123 1.71 -6.93 2.45
CA LEU A 123 2.92 -6.13 2.34
C LEU A 123 2.57 -4.66 2.50
N MET A 124 3.02 -4.06 3.60
CA MET A 124 2.77 -2.65 3.91
C MET A 124 4.01 -1.85 3.55
N MET A 125 3.91 -0.98 2.55
CA MET A 125 5.03 -0.19 2.03
C MET A 125 4.81 1.29 2.31
N SER A 126 5.67 1.89 3.12
CA SER A 126 5.58 3.32 3.43
C SER A 126 6.83 3.81 4.13
N SER A 127 7.09 5.11 3.98
CA SER A 127 8.04 5.83 4.84
C SER A 127 7.35 6.49 6.04
N GLY A 128 6.02 6.37 6.13
CA GLY A 128 5.20 6.91 7.22
C GLY A 128 4.48 5.81 8.00
N ASN A 129 3.33 6.14 8.56
CA ASN A 129 2.59 5.21 9.43
C ASN A 129 1.10 5.10 9.08
N TYR A 130 0.72 5.42 7.83
CA TYR A 130 -0.65 5.31 7.35
C TYR A 130 -1.68 6.11 8.16
N GLY A 131 -1.27 7.30 8.61
CA GLY A 131 -2.17 8.15 9.39
C GLY A 131 -2.47 7.62 10.78
N GLY A 132 -1.54 6.91 11.39
CA GLY A 132 -1.68 6.40 12.75
C GLY A 132 -2.28 5.00 12.84
N LEU A 133 -1.93 4.13 11.90
CA LEU A 133 -2.39 2.74 11.90
C LEU A 133 -2.03 2.02 13.20
N ASN A 134 -3.00 1.31 13.77
CA ASN A 134 -2.78 0.46 14.94
C ASN A 134 -2.16 -0.87 14.49
N TRP A 135 -0.83 -0.92 14.50
CA TRP A 135 -0.07 -2.09 14.07
C TRP A 135 -0.32 -3.33 14.93
N GLU A 136 -0.55 -3.12 16.23
CA GLU A 136 -0.80 -4.22 17.16
C GLU A 136 -2.12 -4.92 16.81
N LEU A 137 -3.16 -4.13 16.55
CA LEU A 137 -4.45 -4.67 16.16
C LEU A 137 -4.37 -5.39 14.79
N LEU A 138 -3.69 -4.79 13.82
CA LEU A 138 -3.51 -5.41 12.51
C LEU A 138 -2.73 -6.72 12.64
N SER A 139 -1.65 -6.74 13.43
CA SER A 139 -0.84 -7.94 13.66
C SER A 139 -1.68 -9.08 14.24
N SER A 140 -2.66 -8.77 15.09
CA SER A 140 -3.52 -9.78 15.71
C SER A 140 -4.35 -10.56 14.68
N LYS A 141 -4.53 -10.04 13.47
CA LYS A 141 -5.27 -10.72 12.40
C LYS A 141 -4.45 -11.82 11.71
N PHE A 142 -3.17 -11.92 12.04
CA PHE A 142 -2.25 -12.92 11.46
C PHE A 142 -1.91 -14.02 12.47
N ALA A 143 -2.89 -14.42 13.23
CA ALA A 143 -2.72 -15.46 14.26
C ALA A 143 -2.98 -16.87 13.73
#